data_e662578dc7c7dad92957b6ae03da9589
#
_entry.id   e662578dc7c7dad92957b6ae03da9589
#
_cell.length_a   1.000
_cell.length_b   1.000
_cell.length_c   1.000
_cell.angle_alpha   90.00
_cell.angle_beta   90.00
_cell.angle_gamma   90.00
#
_symmetry.space_group_name_H-M   'P 1'
#
loop_
_entity.id
_entity.type
_entity.pdbx_description
1 polymer ?
#
loop_
_entity_poly.entity_id
_entity_poly.type
_entity_poly.pdbx_seq_one_letter_code
_entity_poly.pdbx_strand_id
1 'polypeptide(L)'
;FKQSFLHRVELLKKIPVSQVQEIVANIKLNEQLVEFIKTYKNRSYIVTGNLDVWIDGLIEKLGMGKNVFCSKALVEDGYVQDVFNIVEKDAVIRQMVLPFVAVGDGNNDAEMIEAAEVGIGYGGVRPVAPSVLECATHVVYQEDKLVYFLNKLV
;
A
#
# COMPACT_ATOMS: atom_id res chain seq x y z
N PHE A 1 -0.22 -3.50 14.63
CA PHE A 1 -0.29 -2.47 13.57
C PHE A 1 -0.96 -1.18 14.06
N LYS A 2 -2.22 -1.21 14.53
CA LYS A 2 -3.02 -0.04 14.91
C LYS A 2 -2.31 0.92 15.88
N GLN A 3 -1.70 0.40 16.95
CA GLN A 3 -0.97 1.22 17.92
C GLN A 3 0.25 1.93 17.30
N SER A 4 1.07 1.21 16.53
CA SER A 4 2.23 1.81 15.85
C SER A 4 1.82 2.85 14.79
N PHE A 5 0.68 2.63 14.13
CA PHE A 5 0.12 3.57 13.17
C PHE A 5 -0.34 4.85 13.89
N LEU A 6 -1.15 4.74 14.94
CA LEU A 6 -1.62 5.89 15.72
C LEU A 6 -0.46 6.68 16.33
N HIS A 7 0.57 6.00 16.83
CA HIS A 7 1.77 6.67 17.34
C HIS A 7 2.48 7.51 16.25
N ARG A 8 2.60 6.98 15.02
CA ARG A 8 3.14 7.76 13.90
C ARG A 8 2.27 8.98 13.56
N VAL A 9 0.96 8.81 13.56
CA VAL A 9 0.02 9.92 13.32
C VAL A 9 0.20 11.00 14.38
N GLU A 10 0.31 10.65 15.65
CA GLU A 10 0.55 11.60 16.74
C GLU A 10 1.85 12.40 16.56
N LEU A 11 2.89 11.81 16.01
CA LEU A 11 4.13 12.52 15.69
C LEU A 11 3.97 13.44 14.48
N LEU A 12 3.26 12.98 13.45
CA LEU A 12 3.14 13.68 12.17
C LEU A 12 2.02 14.71 12.14
N LYS A 13 1.01 14.62 13.02
CA LYS A 13 -0.09 15.62 13.06
C LYS A 13 0.35 17.06 13.36
N LYS A 14 1.57 17.24 13.88
CA LYS A 14 2.18 18.56 14.10
C LYS A 14 2.80 19.17 12.85
N ILE A 15 2.85 18.39 11.76
CA ILE A 15 3.40 18.81 10.46
C ILE A 15 2.23 19.14 9.55
N PRO A 16 2.26 20.27 8.83
CA PRO A 16 1.23 20.59 7.85
C PRO A 16 1.06 19.46 6.82
N VAL A 17 -0.17 19.14 6.48
CA VAL A 17 -0.48 18.12 5.47
C VAL A 17 0.24 18.42 4.14
N SER A 18 0.31 19.70 3.74
CA SER A 18 1.01 20.11 2.52
C SER A 18 2.49 19.73 2.50
N GLN A 19 3.20 19.81 3.64
CA GLN A 19 4.60 19.38 3.71
C GLN A 19 4.75 17.87 3.52
N VAL A 20 3.86 17.07 4.10
CA VAL A 20 3.88 15.61 3.91
C VAL A 20 3.55 15.26 2.46
N GLN A 21 2.56 15.94 1.87
CA GLN A 21 2.21 15.78 0.45
C GLN A 21 3.38 16.12 -0.48
N GLU A 22 4.12 17.20 -0.20
CA GLU A 22 5.30 17.58 -0.98
C GLU A 22 6.38 16.49 -0.93
N ILE A 23 6.66 15.93 0.24
CA ILE A 23 7.61 14.84 0.40
C ILE A 23 7.15 13.62 -0.41
N VAL A 24 5.88 13.23 -0.28
CA VAL A 24 5.30 12.07 -0.98
C VAL A 24 5.33 12.27 -2.50
N ALA A 25 5.01 13.48 -2.98
CA ALA A 25 5.03 13.81 -4.41
C ALA A 25 6.42 13.68 -5.04
N ASN A 26 7.48 13.91 -4.25
CA ASN A 26 8.87 13.85 -4.69
C ASN A 26 9.52 12.46 -4.55
N ILE A 27 8.80 11.46 -4.02
CA ILE A 27 9.31 10.09 -3.95
C ILE A 27 9.50 9.54 -5.37
N LYS A 28 10.70 9.02 -5.64
CA LYS A 28 10.97 8.32 -6.89
C LYS A 28 10.22 7.00 -6.90
N LEU A 29 9.34 6.85 -7.88
CA LEU A 29 8.59 5.62 -8.08
C LEU A 29 9.33 4.68 -9.04
N ASN A 30 9.08 3.38 -8.90
CA ASN A 30 9.48 2.40 -9.90
C ASN A 30 8.64 2.57 -11.16
N GLU A 31 9.28 3.01 -12.25
CA GLU A 31 8.59 3.34 -13.51
C GLU A 31 7.89 2.12 -14.14
N GLN A 32 8.54 0.95 -14.09
CA GLN A 32 7.98 -0.27 -14.66
C GLN A 32 6.75 -0.75 -13.87
N LEU A 33 6.80 -0.67 -12.54
CA LEU A 33 5.64 -1.01 -11.70
C LEU A 33 4.51 0.00 -11.88
N VAL A 34 4.82 1.28 -12.02
CA VAL A 34 3.82 2.33 -12.33
C VAL A 34 3.14 2.04 -13.66
N GLU A 35 3.90 1.67 -14.68
CA GLU A 35 3.36 1.31 -16.00
C GLU A 35 2.47 0.06 -15.92
N PHE A 36 2.92 -0.97 -15.20
CA PHE A 36 2.11 -2.17 -14.93
C PHE A 36 0.78 -1.81 -14.26
N ILE A 37 0.81 -1.03 -13.18
CA ILE A 37 -0.40 -0.61 -12.45
C ILE A 37 -1.34 0.18 -13.37
N LYS A 38 -0.82 1.11 -14.18
CA LYS A 38 -1.62 1.90 -15.12
C LYS A 38 -2.24 1.04 -16.21
N THR A 39 -1.51 0.06 -16.72
CA THR A 39 -2.00 -0.89 -17.74
C THR A 39 -3.15 -1.73 -17.20
N TYR A 40 -3.04 -2.20 -15.97
CA TYR A 40 -4.01 -3.06 -15.32
C TYR A 40 -4.84 -2.36 -14.23
N LYS A 41 -5.03 -1.03 -14.34
CA LYS A 41 -5.65 -0.19 -13.29
C LYS A 41 -7.01 -0.67 -12.80
N ASN A 42 -7.83 -1.27 -13.68
CA ASN A 42 -9.16 -1.78 -13.32
C ASN A 42 -9.13 -3.08 -12.52
N ARG A 43 -7.96 -3.73 -12.45
CA ARG A 43 -7.70 -4.99 -11.75
C ARG A 43 -6.65 -4.85 -10.67
N SER A 44 -6.06 -3.66 -10.52
CA SER A 44 -5.04 -3.36 -9.51
C SER A 44 -5.67 -2.60 -8.35
N TYR A 45 -5.23 -2.92 -7.14
CA TYR A 45 -5.66 -2.29 -5.90
C TYR A 45 -4.45 -1.88 -5.08
N ILE A 46 -4.54 -0.73 -4.43
CA ILE A 46 -3.56 -0.29 -3.43
C ILE A 46 -4.22 -0.41 -2.06
N VAL A 47 -3.60 -1.16 -1.16
CA VAL A 47 -4.06 -1.33 0.22
C VAL A 47 -2.97 -0.85 1.15
N THR A 48 -3.21 0.28 1.80
CA THR A 48 -2.18 0.96 2.61
C THR A 48 -2.74 1.49 3.93
N GLY A 49 -1.95 1.40 4.99
CA GLY A 49 -2.25 2.06 6.26
C GLY A 49 -2.05 3.58 6.26
N ASN A 50 -1.52 4.17 5.18
CA ASN A 50 -1.33 5.62 5.12
C ASN A 50 -2.66 6.38 5.10
N LEU A 51 -2.59 7.66 5.50
CA LEU A 51 -3.75 8.56 5.43
C LEU A 51 -3.98 9.03 4.00
N ASP A 52 -5.24 9.07 3.61
CA ASP A 52 -5.69 9.57 2.31
C ASP A 52 -5.09 10.94 2.00
N VAL A 53 -5.22 11.88 2.92
CA VAL A 53 -4.74 13.25 2.79
C VAL A 53 -3.23 13.37 2.54
N TRP A 54 -2.44 12.37 2.88
CA TRP A 54 -0.99 12.37 2.63
C TRP A 54 -0.62 11.81 1.26
N ILE A 55 -1.44 10.90 0.72
CA ILE A 55 -1.12 10.15 -0.49
C ILE A 55 -1.99 10.52 -1.70
N ASP A 56 -2.90 11.47 -1.56
CA ASP A 56 -3.83 11.88 -2.61
C ASP A 56 -3.12 12.18 -3.94
N GLY A 57 -2.08 13.01 -3.92
CA GLY A 57 -1.32 13.33 -5.13
C GLY A 57 -0.63 12.12 -5.77
N LEU A 58 -0.20 11.14 -4.95
CA LEU A 58 0.34 9.88 -5.46
C LEU A 58 -0.73 9.03 -6.13
N ILE A 59 -1.90 8.92 -5.50
CA ILE A 59 -3.05 8.16 -6.02
C ILE A 59 -3.51 8.76 -7.35
N GLU A 60 -3.59 10.09 -7.43
CA GLU A 60 -3.93 10.81 -8.66
C GLU A 60 -2.88 10.55 -9.77
N LYS A 61 -1.59 10.66 -9.45
CA LYS A 61 -0.48 10.38 -10.37
C LYS A 61 -0.50 8.94 -10.91
N LEU A 62 -0.94 7.98 -10.11
CA LEU A 62 -1.10 6.58 -10.52
C LEU A 62 -2.43 6.32 -11.26
N GLY A 63 -3.38 7.25 -11.22
CA GLY A 63 -4.69 7.10 -11.84
C GLY A 63 -5.57 6.03 -11.17
N MET A 64 -5.32 5.73 -9.89
CA MET A 64 -5.95 4.59 -9.18
C MET A 64 -7.31 4.92 -8.56
N GLY A 65 -7.61 6.18 -8.32
CA GLY A 65 -8.91 6.74 -7.86
C GLY A 65 -9.74 5.86 -6.92
N LYS A 66 -10.55 4.98 -7.49
CA LYS A 66 -11.48 4.12 -6.74
C LYS A 66 -10.87 2.83 -6.18
N ASN A 67 -9.70 2.44 -6.66
CA ASN A 67 -9.07 1.17 -6.32
C ASN A 67 -8.01 1.32 -5.22
N VAL A 68 -8.28 2.20 -4.25
CA VAL A 68 -7.38 2.47 -3.12
C VAL A 68 -8.13 2.30 -1.81
N PHE A 69 -7.60 1.44 -0.96
CA PHE A 69 -8.01 1.27 0.43
C PHE A 69 -6.94 1.91 1.32
N CYS A 70 -7.28 3.00 1.96
CA CYS A 70 -6.39 3.74 2.85
C CYS A 70 -7.13 4.26 4.08
N SER A 71 -6.39 4.61 5.12
CA SER A 71 -6.96 5.21 6.32
C SER A 71 -7.45 6.63 6.02
N LYS A 72 -8.44 7.09 6.76
CA LYS A 72 -9.11 8.39 6.56
C LYS A 72 -8.84 9.33 7.73
N ALA A 73 -8.53 10.58 7.42
CA ALA A 73 -8.25 11.60 8.42
C ALA A 73 -9.18 12.80 8.30
N LEU A 74 -9.46 13.42 9.44
CA LEU A 74 -10.03 14.75 9.52
C LEU A 74 -8.90 15.77 9.52
N VAL A 75 -9.01 16.80 8.68
CA VAL A 75 -8.04 17.91 8.58
C VAL A 75 -8.74 19.21 8.93
N GLU A 76 -8.14 19.98 9.84
CA GLU A 76 -8.55 21.34 10.18
C GLU A 76 -7.31 22.25 10.15
N ASP A 77 -7.45 23.44 9.60
CA ASP A 77 -6.36 24.43 9.46
C ASP A 77 -5.07 23.89 8.82
N GLY A 78 -5.20 22.87 7.93
CA GLY A 78 -4.07 22.25 7.24
C GLY A 78 -3.32 21.19 8.05
N TYR A 79 -3.85 20.77 9.20
CA TYR A 79 -3.25 19.73 10.06
C TYR A 79 -4.22 18.57 10.27
N VAL A 80 -3.66 17.36 10.40
CA VAL A 80 -4.45 16.17 10.79
C VAL A 80 -4.90 16.36 12.25
N GLN A 81 -6.20 16.37 12.47
CA GLN A 81 -6.80 16.45 13.80
C GLN A 81 -7.13 15.06 14.36
N ASP A 82 -7.72 14.21 13.53
CA ASP A 82 -8.16 12.88 13.96
C ASP A 82 -8.08 11.88 12.80
N VAL A 83 -8.10 10.59 13.15
CA VAL A 83 -8.22 9.47 12.22
C VAL A 83 -9.49 8.72 12.53
N PHE A 84 -10.47 8.81 11.64
CA PHE A 84 -11.79 8.24 11.87
C PHE A 84 -12.03 6.88 11.21
N ASN A 85 -11.15 6.46 10.30
CA ASN A 85 -11.19 5.14 9.68
C ASN A 85 -9.77 4.64 9.45
N ILE A 86 -9.39 3.56 10.13
CA ILE A 86 -8.11 2.88 9.93
C ILE A 86 -8.36 1.67 9.06
N VAL A 87 -7.64 1.59 7.94
CA VAL A 87 -7.76 0.45 7.03
C VAL A 87 -7.28 -0.83 7.71
N GLU A 88 -8.14 -1.83 7.70
CA GLU A 88 -7.86 -3.19 8.16
C GLU A 88 -7.80 -4.10 6.93
N LYS A 89 -6.64 -4.73 6.70
CA LYS A 89 -6.39 -5.49 5.46
C LYS A 89 -7.26 -6.73 5.34
N ASP A 90 -7.58 -7.38 6.46
CA ASP A 90 -8.52 -8.49 6.51
C ASP A 90 -9.94 -8.09 6.05
N ALA A 91 -10.39 -6.88 6.42
CA ALA A 91 -11.66 -6.34 5.93
C ALA A 91 -11.64 -6.05 4.42
N VAL A 92 -10.47 -5.66 3.89
CA VAL A 92 -10.28 -5.46 2.44
C VAL A 92 -10.29 -6.80 1.71
N ILE A 93 -9.61 -7.83 2.24
CA ILE A 93 -9.58 -9.18 1.66
C ILE A 93 -11.00 -9.72 1.44
N ARG A 94 -11.90 -9.52 2.40
CA ARG A 94 -13.31 -9.96 2.29
C ARG A 94 -14.09 -9.30 1.15
N GLN A 95 -13.58 -8.21 0.58
CA GLN A 95 -14.17 -7.49 -0.54
C GLN A 95 -13.51 -7.83 -1.88
N MET A 96 -12.37 -8.54 -1.86
CA MET A 96 -11.66 -8.91 -3.08
C MET A 96 -12.39 -10.01 -3.83
N VAL A 97 -12.36 -9.91 -5.15
CA VAL A 97 -12.80 -10.98 -6.03
C VAL A 97 -11.69 -12.02 -6.11
N LEU A 98 -12.02 -13.26 -5.80
CA LEU A 98 -11.09 -14.39 -5.90
C LEU A 98 -11.05 -14.94 -7.33
N PRO A 99 -9.90 -15.46 -7.81
CA PRO A 99 -8.59 -15.41 -7.16
C PRO A 99 -7.89 -14.05 -7.32
N PHE A 100 -6.94 -13.72 -6.43
CA PHE A 100 -6.13 -12.52 -6.54
C PHE A 100 -4.65 -12.79 -6.24
N VAL A 101 -3.80 -11.87 -6.68
CA VAL A 101 -2.37 -11.82 -6.38
C VAL A 101 -2.13 -10.72 -5.34
N ALA A 102 -1.36 -11.00 -4.31
CA ALA A 102 -0.98 -10.01 -3.30
C ALA A 102 0.53 -9.78 -3.29
N VAL A 103 0.94 -8.53 -3.08
CA VAL A 103 2.35 -8.15 -2.92
C VAL A 103 2.49 -7.32 -1.66
N GLY A 104 3.42 -7.68 -0.79
CA GLY A 104 3.66 -6.95 0.45
C GLY A 104 4.98 -7.32 1.11
N ASP A 105 5.36 -6.61 2.16
CA ASP A 105 6.63 -6.79 2.84
C ASP A 105 6.53 -6.78 4.36
N GLY A 106 5.46 -6.21 4.91
CA GLY A 106 5.31 -5.99 6.35
C GLY A 106 4.41 -7.01 7.04
N ASN A 107 4.54 -7.12 8.38
CA ASN A 107 3.71 -8.02 9.18
C ASN A 107 2.20 -7.84 8.94
N ASN A 108 1.77 -6.62 8.64
CA ASN A 108 0.37 -6.31 8.35
C ASN A 108 -0.08 -6.74 6.94
N ASP A 109 0.82 -7.28 6.12
CA ASP A 109 0.52 -7.82 4.80
C ASP A 109 0.30 -9.34 4.83
N ALA A 110 0.75 -10.01 5.89
CA ALA A 110 0.78 -11.47 5.97
C ALA A 110 -0.60 -12.10 5.70
N GLU A 111 -1.66 -11.62 6.33
CA GLU A 111 -3.02 -12.14 6.13
C GLU A 111 -3.49 -12.00 4.67
N MET A 112 -3.15 -10.87 4.03
CA MET A 112 -3.50 -10.65 2.62
C MET A 112 -2.69 -11.55 1.69
N ILE A 113 -1.42 -11.77 2.00
CA ILE A 113 -0.52 -12.64 1.25
C ILE A 113 -0.93 -14.11 1.40
N GLU A 114 -1.31 -14.53 2.60
CA GLU A 114 -1.80 -15.89 2.88
C GLU A 114 -3.12 -16.19 2.16
N ALA A 115 -4.02 -15.21 2.08
CA ALA A 115 -5.33 -15.36 1.42
C ALA A 115 -5.24 -15.33 -0.12
N ALA A 116 -4.14 -14.87 -0.68
CA ALA A 116 -3.96 -14.77 -2.13
C ALA A 116 -3.66 -16.13 -2.77
N GLU A 117 -4.10 -16.34 -4.02
CA GLU A 117 -3.68 -17.49 -4.83
C GLU A 117 -2.16 -17.45 -5.08
N VAL A 118 -1.62 -16.26 -5.31
CA VAL A 118 -0.17 -16.01 -5.38
C VAL A 118 0.18 -14.88 -4.42
N GLY A 119 0.76 -15.23 -3.30
CA GLY A 119 1.26 -14.30 -2.29
C GLY A 119 2.75 -14.02 -2.50
N ILE A 120 3.12 -12.76 -2.73
CA ILE A 120 4.48 -12.34 -3.02
C ILE A 120 5.03 -11.49 -1.89
N GLY A 121 6.06 -11.98 -1.22
CA GLY A 121 6.89 -11.17 -0.32
C GLY A 121 7.86 -10.33 -1.14
N TYR A 122 7.78 -8.99 -1.04
CA TYR A 122 8.67 -8.10 -1.78
C TYR A 122 9.72 -7.45 -0.89
N GLY A 123 10.99 -7.83 -1.09
CA GLY A 123 12.14 -7.37 -0.30
C GLY A 123 13.04 -6.34 -0.98
N GLY A 124 12.58 -5.69 -2.05
CA GLY A 124 13.41 -4.74 -2.82
C GLY A 124 13.59 -3.37 -2.16
N VAL A 125 12.76 -3.00 -1.19
CA VAL A 125 12.84 -1.72 -0.48
C VAL A 125 13.33 -1.91 0.95
N ARG A 126 12.82 -2.94 1.63
CA ARG A 126 13.20 -3.31 3.01
C ARG A 126 13.10 -4.82 3.17
N PRO A 127 13.70 -5.41 4.21
CA PRO A 127 13.57 -6.83 4.48
C PRO A 127 12.11 -7.26 4.61
N VAL A 128 11.78 -8.39 4.01
CA VAL A 128 10.45 -9.02 4.16
C VAL A 128 10.27 -9.49 5.60
N ALA A 129 9.14 -9.17 6.19
CA ALA A 129 8.83 -9.56 7.56
C ALA A 129 8.74 -11.09 7.69
N PRO A 130 9.16 -11.68 8.84
CA PRO A 130 9.09 -13.11 9.08
C PRO A 130 7.69 -13.69 8.83
N SER A 131 6.63 -13.03 9.29
CA SER A 131 5.25 -13.47 9.08
C SER A 131 4.85 -13.55 7.61
N VAL A 132 5.42 -12.71 6.75
CA VAL A 132 5.23 -12.77 5.29
C VAL A 132 6.03 -13.92 4.70
N LEU A 133 7.27 -14.14 5.15
CA LEU A 133 8.10 -15.26 4.69
C LEU A 133 7.48 -16.63 5.01
N GLU A 134 6.73 -16.72 6.11
CA GLU A 134 6.05 -17.95 6.53
C GLU A 134 4.86 -18.33 5.63
N CYS A 135 4.18 -17.35 5.02
CA CYS A 135 2.96 -17.56 4.24
C CYS A 135 3.09 -17.25 2.74
N ALA A 136 4.12 -16.52 2.31
CA ALA A 136 4.29 -16.18 0.91
C ALA A 136 4.57 -17.40 0.03
N THR A 137 3.91 -17.46 -1.13
CA THR A 137 4.21 -18.48 -2.14
C THR A 137 5.51 -18.18 -2.88
N HIS A 138 5.86 -16.90 -3.00
CA HIS A 138 7.07 -16.41 -3.68
C HIS A 138 7.68 -15.24 -2.92
N VAL A 139 9.01 -15.08 -3.04
CA VAL A 139 9.72 -13.91 -2.53
C VAL A 139 10.58 -13.31 -3.63
N VAL A 140 10.48 -12.00 -3.83
CA VAL A 140 11.16 -11.27 -4.88
C VAL A 140 11.90 -10.08 -4.26
N TYR A 141 13.18 -9.90 -4.61
CA TYR A 141 14.04 -8.84 -4.06
C TYR A 141 14.40 -7.75 -5.07
N GLN A 142 14.07 -7.94 -6.35
CA GLN A 142 14.42 -7.01 -7.43
C GLN A 142 13.14 -6.50 -8.11
N GLU A 143 13.11 -5.19 -8.36
CA GLU A 143 11.93 -4.53 -8.92
C GLU A 143 11.57 -5.03 -10.32
N ASP A 144 12.57 -5.19 -11.20
CA ASP A 144 12.39 -5.71 -12.55
C ASP A 144 11.86 -7.16 -12.55
N LYS A 145 12.31 -7.96 -11.59
CA LYS A 145 11.84 -9.34 -11.42
C LYS A 145 10.41 -9.40 -10.91
N LEU A 146 10.03 -8.48 -10.01
CA LEU A 146 8.65 -8.35 -9.56
C LEU A 146 7.72 -8.07 -10.75
N VAL A 147 8.03 -7.05 -11.54
CA VAL A 147 7.20 -6.67 -12.68
C VAL A 147 7.18 -7.77 -13.75
N TYR A 148 8.33 -8.40 -14.03
CA TYR A 148 8.38 -9.56 -14.93
C TYR A 148 7.47 -10.69 -14.46
N PHE A 149 7.50 -11.01 -13.16
CA PHE A 149 6.67 -12.07 -12.60
C PHE A 149 5.19 -11.71 -12.65
N LEU A 150 4.81 -10.50 -12.26
CA LEU A 150 3.43 -10.03 -12.32
C LEU A 150 2.86 -10.10 -13.74
N ASN A 151 3.65 -9.76 -14.77
CA ASN A 151 3.24 -9.88 -16.18
C ASN A 151 3.03 -11.33 -16.66
N LYS A 152 3.45 -12.33 -15.89
CA LYS A 152 3.18 -13.75 -16.19
C LYS A 152 1.88 -14.26 -15.55
N LEU A 153 1.34 -13.50 -14.59
CA LEU A 153 0.14 -13.86 -13.84
C LEU A 153 -1.14 -13.21 -14.37
N VAL A 154 -1.05 -12.26 -15.31
CA VAL A 154 -2.17 -11.50 -15.89
C VAL A 154 -2.43 -11.83 -17.33
#